data_2a1d561429b7bc316d2b89a2e9f8ccba
#
_entry.id   2a1d561429b7bc316d2b89a2e9f8ccba
#
_cell.length_a   1.000
_cell.length_b   1.000
_cell.length_c   1.000
_cell.angle_alpha   90.00
_cell.angle_beta   90.00
_cell.angle_gamma   90.00
#
_symmetry.space_group_name_H-M   'P 1'
#
loop_
_entity.id
_entity.type
_entity.pdbx_description
1 polymer ?
#
loop_
_entity_poly.entity_id
_entity_poly.type
_entity_poly.pdbx_seq_one_letter_code
_entity_poly.pdbx_strand_id
1 'polypeptide(L)'
;MYFKGATLGFMAGHGYYSSAQAKNQVKRMKETGVEWVCVVVTVWQEKFYSNVQFIDVELSPSDDEIIGIIGEIHKNGMKVYLRPMLQCLDGSMRMNIGFPRDDEVIPGRPMTYWRDWFANYQRLTRHFAALAEQTGCEAYCMDSELNQTVTQDAHWRKTIEEARKVYHGHLTCVMSAIKSVLDTKDNCPDFWHCELDSFGLSAYPQVENYPLDGHTPTVDEMIEKMKIWNDQYIAFGEKYPKICYFGECGTCSYHYASNAWEAMCKGLTKGFGQGLPFNAEEQANYLSAILKVYGATDWWRGLFWWKWDEQLDRPSFRDDPAGNKDWTIYGKAAAKVFREWRNPETT
;
A
#
# COMPACT_ATOMS: atom_id res chain seq x y z
N MET A 1 6.91 -14.01 -9.96
CA MET A 1 6.35 -12.64 -10.13
C MET A 1 7.14 -11.70 -9.22
N TYR A 2 7.62 -10.60 -9.77
CA TYR A 2 8.41 -9.60 -9.05
C TYR A 2 7.80 -8.20 -9.23
N PHE A 3 7.66 -7.43 -8.16
CA PHE A 3 6.96 -6.16 -8.14
C PHE A 3 7.94 -4.97 -8.08
N LYS A 4 8.24 -4.37 -9.22
CA LYS A 4 8.90 -3.07 -9.32
C LYS A 4 7.82 -2.02 -9.55
N GLY A 5 7.14 -1.63 -8.48
CA GLY A 5 5.87 -0.91 -8.54
C GLY A 5 5.84 0.44 -7.83
N ALA A 6 4.82 1.23 -8.18
CA ALA A 6 4.46 2.44 -7.45
C ALA A 6 2.94 2.57 -7.36
N THR A 7 2.45 3.20 -6.28
CA THR A 7 1.03 3.36 -6.00
C THR A 7 0.52 4.70 -6.52
N LEU A 8 -0.58 4.67 -7.29
CA LEU A 8 -1.26 5.83 -7.87
C LEU A 8 -2.71 5.90 -7.39
N GLY A 9 -3.21 7.11 -7.12
CA GLY A 9 -4.62 7.37 -6.94
C GLY A 9 -5.13 7.21 -5.51
N PHE A 10 -4.25 7.22 -4.50
CA PHE A 10 -4.73 7.28 -3.12
C PHE A 10 -5.54 8.55 -2.89
N MET A 11 -6.81 8.39 -2.50
CA MET A 11 -7.80 9.46 -2.36
C MET A 11 -8.15 10.16 -3.69
N ALA A 12 -7.92 9.51 -4.84
CA ALA A 12 -8.41 10.00 -6.12
C ALA A 12 -9.94 9.95 -6.14
N GLY A 13 -10.57 11.12 -6.28
CA GLY A 13 -12.02 11.25 -6.42
C GLY A 13 -12.48 11.10 -7.88
N HIS A 14 -13.79 11.25 -8.06
CA HIS A 14 -14.43 11.22 -9.38
C HIS A 14 -13.79 12.23 -10.35
N GLY A 15 -13.58 11.83 -11.59
CA GLY A 15 -12.99 12.65 -12.66
C GLY A 15 -11.46 12.55 -12.74
N TYR A 16 -10.75 12.14 -11.67
CA TYR A 16 -9.29 12.14 -11.68
C TYR A 16 -8.70 11.19 -12.72
N TYR A 17 -9.10 9.92 -12.74
CA TYR A 17 -8.53 8.92 -13.66
C TYR A 17 -8.84 9.17 -15.12
N SER A 18 -9.90 9.91 -15.45
CA SER A 18 -10.22 10.36 -16.81
C SER A 18 -9.39 11.57 -17.26
N SER A 19 -8.74 12.27 -16.32
CA SER A 19 -8.05 13.52 -16.59
C SER A 19 -6.77 13.34 -17.40
N ALA A 20 -6.36 14.40 -18.12
CA ALA A 20 -5.06 14.47 -18.76
C ALA A 20 -3.92 14.37 -17.72
N GLN A 21 -4.14 14.88 -16.52
CA GLN A 21 -3.19 14.83 -15.42
C GLN A 21 -2.87 13.40 -15.03
N ALA A 22 -3.87 12.53 -14.81
CA ALA A 22 -3.65 11.12 -14.49
C ALA A 22 -2.88 10.39 -15.60
N LYS A 23 -3.22 10.63 -16.86
CA LYS A 23 -2.52 10.07 -18.03
C LYS A 23 -1.06 10.53 -18.11
N ASN A 24 -0.78 11.78 -17.73
CA ASN A 24 0.59 12.28 -17.63
C ASN A 24 1.38 11.59 -16.51
N GLN A 25 0.73 11.30 -15.37
CA GLN A 25 1.38 10.54 -14.30
C GLN A 25 1.76 9.13 -14.76
N VAL A 26 0.89 8.43 -15.50
CA VAL A 26 1.21 7.11 -16.06
C VAL A 26 2.47 7.16 -16.95
N LYS A 27 2.61 8.17 -17.81
CA LYS A 27 3.81 8.34 -18.63
C LYS A 27 5.07 8.58 -17.79
N ARG A 28 4.99 9.47 -16.80
CA ARG A 28 6.09 9.77 -15.88
C ARG A 28 6.51 8.56 -15.04
N MET A 29 5.56 7.74 -14.62
CA MET A 29 5.84 6.46 -13.96
C MET A 29 6.65 5.55 -14.87
N LYS A 30 6.26 5.39 -16.13
CA LYS A 30 7.01 4.61 -17.13
C LYS A 30 8.43 5.15 -17.35
N GLU A 31 8.59 6.46 -17.49
CA GLU A 31 9.89 7.13 -17.65
C GLU A 31 10.80 6.93 -16.42
N THR A 32 10.21 6.79 -15.25
CA THR A 32 10.91 6.51 -13.99
C THR A 32 11.29 5.03 -13.85
N GLY A 33 10.83 4.16 -14.74
CA GLY A 33 11.14 2.72 -14.74
C GLY A 33 10.18 1.89 -13.90
N VAL A 34 8.97 2.40 -13.64
CA VAL A 34 7.90 1.63 -13.01
C VAL A 34 7.44 0.54 -13.97
N GLU A 35 7.33 -0.69 -13.49
CA GLU A 35 6.84 -1.86 -14.22
C GLU A 35 5.42 -2.24 -13.83
N TRP A 36 5.03 -1.93 -12.58
CA TRP A 36 3.74 -2.21 -12.01
C TRP A 36 3.10 -0.95 -11.43
N VAL A 37 1.87 -0.68 -11.78
CA VAL A 37 1.10 0.41 -11.17
C VAL A 37 0.04 -0.17 -10.25
N CYS A 38 0.13 0.13 -8.96
CA CYS A 38 -0.95 -0.11 -8.02
C CYS A 38 -2.00 0.99 -8.19
N VAL A 39 -3.13 0.65 -8.79
CA VAL A 39 -4.27 1.55 -8.98
C VAL A 39 -5.17 1.45 -7.76
N VAL A 40 -5.23 2.52 -6.98
CA VAL A 40 -6.08 2.59 -5.79
C VAL A 40 -7.48 3.03 -6.16
N VAL A 41 -8.46 2.34 -5.61
CA VAL A 41 -9.88 2.74 -5.67
C VAL A 41 -10.35 2.95 -4.24
N THR A 42 -10.64 4.20 -3.86
CA THR A 42 -11.12 4.48 -2.52
C THR A 42 -12.57 4.05 -2.38
N VAL A 43 -12.81 3.18 -1.40
CA VAL A 43 -14.13 2.73 -0.95
C VAL A 43 -14.37 3.29 0.43
N TRP A 44 -15.61 3.60 0.77
CA TRP A 44 -15.92 4.31 2.00
C TRP A 44 -16.81 3.50 2.94
N GLN A 45 -16.64 3.74 4.23
CA GLN A 45 -17.62 3.52 5.29
C GLN A 45 -17.68 4.75 6.19
N GLU A 46 -18.75 4.91 6.93
CA GLU A 46 -18.95 6.13 7.72
C GLU A 46 -17.90 6.26 8.84
N LYS A 47 -17.74 5.20 9.63
CA LYS A 47 -16.83 5.15 10.81
C LYS A 47 -16.21 3.77 10.95
N PHE A 48 -15.15 3.62 11.76
CA PHE A 48 -14.48 2.33 11.98
C PHE A 48 -15.39 1.21 12.51
N TYR A 49 -16.52 1.55 13.12
CA TYR A 49 -17.53 0.60 13.62
C TYR A 49 -18.80 0.53 12.75
N SER A 50 -18.79 1.12 11.57
CA SER A 50 -19.90 0.98 10.60
C SER A 50 -19.77 -0.33 9.83
N ASN A 51 -20.89 -1.01 9.58
CA ASN A 51 -20.92 -2.31 8.92
C ASN A 51 -21.36 -2.24 7.44
N VAL A 52 -21.49 -1.04 6.89
CA VAL A 52 -21.85 -0.80 5.47
C VAL A 52 -20.72 -0.06 4.79
N GLN A 53 -20.24 -0.63 3.67
CA GLN A 53 -19.30 0.01 2.76
C GLN A 53 -20.03 0.46 1.51
N PHE A 54 -19.54 1.53 0.89
CA PHE A 54 -20.14 2.10 -0.31
C PHE A 54 -19.11 2.79 -1.19
N ILE A 55 -19.47 2.99 -2.45
CA ILE A 55 -18.75 3.82 -3.41
C ILE A 55 -19.43 5.19 -3.40
N ASP A 56 -18.68 6.22 -3.09
CA ASP A 56 -19.20 7.59 -3.08
C ASP A 56 -19.03 8.22 -4.47
N VAL A 57 -20.09 8.87 -4.97
CA VAL A 57 -20.12 9.40 -6.35
C VAL A 57 -19.19 10.58 -6.60
N GLU A 58 -18.69 11.23 -5.56
CA GLU A 58 -17.76 12.36 -5.67
C GLU A 58 -16.34 11.95 -5.22
N LEU A 59 -16.27 11.11 -4.18
CA LEU A 59 -15.01 10.76 -3.52
C LEU A 59 -14.36 9.48 -4.06
N SER A 60 -15.08 8.71 -4.89
CA SER A 60 -14.57 7.49 -5.53
C SER A 60 -14.52 7.64 -7.05
N PRO A 61 -13.54 7.04 -7.74
CA PRO A 61 -13.60 6.94 -9.20
C PRO A 61 -14.71 5.99 -9.63
N SER A 62 -15.33 6.28 -10.80
CA SER A 62 -16.30 5.39 -11.43
C SER A 62 -15.63 4.19 -12.10
N ASP A 63 -16.39 3.14 -12.41
CA ASP A 63 -15.87 1.96 -13.12
C ASP A 63 -15.28 2.33 -14.49
N ASP A 64 -15.93 3.22 -15.24
CA ASP A 64 -15.41 3.68 -16.54
C ASP A 64 -14.07 4.39 -16.42
N GLU A 65 -13.85 5.16 -15.36
CA GLU A 65 -12.58 5.81 -15.07
C GLU A 65 -11.49 4.79 -14.71
N ILE A 66 -11.83 3.79 -13.92
CA ILE A 66 -10.93 2.69 -13.55
C ILE A 66 -10.54 1.90 -14.80
N ILE A 67 -11.51 1.52 -15.64
CA ILE A 67 -11.26 0.85 -16.92
C ILE A 67 -10.34 1.70 -17.82
N GLY A 68 -10.61 3.00 -17.91
CA GLY A 68 -9.86 3.93 -18.72
C GLY A 68 -8.39 4.06 -18.30
N ILE A 69 -8.12 4.19 -16.99
CA ILE A 69 -6.74 4.33 -16.49
C ILE A 69 -5.97 3.01 -16.58
N ILE A 70 -6.61 1.86 -16.35
CA ILE A 70 -6.01 0.54 -16.55
C ILE A 70 -5.58 0.38 -18.01
N GLY A 71 -6.46 0.72 -18.95
CA GLY A 71 -6.13 0.69 -20.39
C GLY A 71 -4.95 1.60 -20.74
N GLU A 72 -4.85 2.79 -20.14
CA GLU A 72 -3.72 3.69 -20.38
C GLU A 72 -2.41 3.14 -19.79
N ILE A 73 -2.45 2.47 -18.64
CA ILE A 73 -1.29 1.82 -18.02
C ILE A 73 -0.79 0.67 -18.91
N HIS A 74 -1.68 -0.22 -19.35
CA HIS A 74 -1.34 -1.32 -20.26
C HIS A 74 -0.79 -0.82 -21.60
N LYS A 75 -1.36 0.23 -22.17
CA LYS A 75 -0.88 0.88 -23.39
C LYS A 75 0.56 1.41 -23.25
N ASN A 76 0.96 1.82 -22.05
CA ASN A 76 2.32 2.22 -21.75
C ASN A 76 3.24 1.02 -21.39
N GLY A 77 2.78 -0.22 -21.54
CA GLY A 77 3.56 -1.43 -21.29
C GLY A 77 3.91 -1.67 -19.84
N MET A 78 3.05 -1.26 -18.92
CA MET A 78 3.14 -1.55 -17.49
C MET A 78 2.01 -2.49 -17.07
N LYS A 79 2.21 -3.24 -16.00
CA LYS A 79 1.24 -4.14 -15.38
C LYS A 79 0.41 -3.43 -14.35
N VAL A 80 -0.80 -3.94 -14.11
CA VAL A 80 -1.75 -3.35 -13.16
C VAL A 80 -1.98 -4.26 -11.97
N TYR A 81 -1.92 -3.65 -10.80
CA TYR A 81 -2.32 -4.19 -9.52
C TYR A 81 -3.51 -3.35 -9.02
N LEU A 82 -4.72 -3.87 -9.16
CA LEU A 82 -5.94 -3.16 -8.72
C LEU A 82 -6.12 -3.33 -7.21
N ARG A 83 -6.29 -2.22 -6.49
CA ARG A 83 -6.35 -2.20 -5.02
C ARG A 83 -7.47 -1.31 -4.50
N PRO A 84 -8.69 -1.85 -4.27
CA PRO A 84 -9.68 -1.15 -3.47
C PRO A 84 -9.17 -0.93 -2.05
N MET A 85 -9.27 0.30 -1.57
CA MET A 85 -8.84 0.69 -0.21
C MET A 85 -10.01 1.29 0.55
N LEU A 86 -10.41 0.62 1.62
CA LEU A 86 -11.47 1.09 2.48
C LEU A 86 -10.99 2.22 3.38
N GLN A 87 -11.78 3.30 3.46
CA GLN A 87 -11.52 4.47 4.29
C GLN A 87 -12.75 4.82 5.12
N CYS A 88 -12.54 5.50 6.24
CA CYS A 88 -13.63 6.01 7.06
C CYS A 88 -13.83 7.51 6.81
N LEU A 89 -15.08 7.94 6.58
CA LEU A 89 -15.40 9.34 6.29
C LEU A 89 -15.13 10.27 7.48
N ASP A 90 -15.20 9.75 8.71
CA ASP A 90 -14.91 10.52 9.92
C ASP A 90 -13.41 10.69 10.21
N GLY A 91 -12.54 10.20 9.31
CA GLY A 91 -11.09 10.25 9.48
C GLY A 91 -10.50 9.19 10.41
N SER A 92 -11.31 8.28 10.96
CA SER A 92 -10.78 7.14 11.70
C SER A 92 -9.98 6.21 10.79
N MET A 93 -8.93 5.61 11.35
CA MET A 93 -8.02 4.77 10.57
C MET A 93 -8.67 3.42 10.26
N ARG A 94 -8.58 2.97 8.99
CA ARG A 94 -9.11 1.68 8.54
C ARG A 94 -8.59 0.48 9.34
N MET A 95 -7.37 0.56 9.86
CA MET A 95 -6.79 -0.50 10.71
C MET A 95 -7.54 -0.73 12.02
N ASN A 96 -8.39 0.21 12.43
CA ASN A 96 -9.22 0.12 13.63
C ASN A 96 -10.63 -0.44 13.33
N ILE A 97 -10.96 -0.72 12.06
CA ILE A 97 -12.26 -1.30 11.69
C ILE A 97 -12.40 -2.66 12.36
N GLY A 98 -13.34 -2.74 13.31
CA GLY A 98 -13.54 -3.94 14.09
C GLY A 98 -14.81 -3.88 14.95
N PHE A 99 -15.27 -5.07 15.34
CA PHE A 99 -16.51 -5.25 16.10
C PHE A 99 -16.30 -6.28 17.20
N PRO A 100 -17.20 -6.27 18.24
CA PRO A 100 -17.33 -7.39 19.15
C PRO A 100 -17.66 -8.71 18.41
N ARG A 101 -17.50 -9.84 19.09
CA ARG A 101 -17.84 -11.15 18.50
C ARG A 101 -19.34 -11.22 18.21
N ASP A 102 -19.70 -11.84 17.08
CA ASP A 102 -21.10 -11.98 16.64
C ASP A 102 -21.94 -12.84 17.61
N ASP A 103 -21.30 -13.73 18.37
CA ASP A 103 -21.94 -14.58 19.37
C ASP A 103 -21.99 -13.97 20.78
N GLU A 104 -21.42 -12.77 20.99
CA GLU A 104 -21.59 -12.02 22.20
C GLU A 104 -23.02 -11.47 22.27
N VAL A 105 -23.86 -12.17 23.00
CA VAL A 105 -25.27 -11.89 23.11
C VAL A 105 -25.51 -10.88 24.22
N ILE A 106 -25.98 -9.69 23.87
CA ILE A 106 -26.84 -8.94 24.81
C ILE A 106 -28.15 -9.73 24.86
N PRO A 107 -28.63 -10.16 26.05
CA PRO A 107 -29.83 -10.97 26.12
C PRO A 107 -30.97 -10.44 25.26
N GLY A 108 -31.43 -11.26 24.29
CA GLY A 108 -32.47 -10.89 23.32
C GLY A 108 -32.02 -10.11 22.07
N ARG A 109 -30.71 -9.85 21.89
CA ARG A 109 -30.20 -9.15 20.71
C ARG A 109 -28.89 -9.82 20.22
N PRO A 110 -28.96 -10.79 19.31
CA PRO A 110 -27.76 -11.34 18.70
C PRO A 110 -27.03 -10.25 17.93
N MET A 111 -25.74 -10.13 18.15
CA MET A 111 -24.85 -9.22 17.42
C MET A 111 -24.41 -9.89 16.13
N THR A 112 -24.52 -9.19 15.03
CA THR A 112 -24.22 -9.72 13.67
C THR A 112 -23.32 -8.80 12.86
N TYR A 113 -22.56 -7.93 13.54
CA TYR A 113 -21.76 -6.89 12.88
C TYR A 113 -20.71 -7.45 11.92
N TRP A 114 -19.96 -8.47 12.32
CA TRP A 114 -18.97 -9.12 11.45
C TRP A 114 -19.63 -9.76 10.23
N ARG A 115 -20.69 -10.51 10.43
CA ARG A 115 -21.45 -11.15 9.36
C ARG A 115 -21.96 -10.11 8.36
N ASP A 116 -22.54 -9.02 8.84
CA ASP A 116 -23.15 -7.98 8.02
C ASP A 116 -22.08 -7.17 7.30
N TRP A 117 -20.98 -6.85 8.01
CA TRP A 117 -19.81 -6.17 7.42
C TRP A 117 -19.21 -6.98 6.28
N PHE A 118 -18.91 -8.26 6.52
CA PHE A 118 -18.35 -9.13 5.49
C PHE A 118 -19.32 -9.40 4.34
N ALA A 119 -20.61 -9.50 4.59
CA ALA A 119 -21.60 -9.64 3.50
C ALA A 119 -21.58 -8.45 2.54
N ASN A 120 -21.37 -7.22 3.05
CA ASN A 120 -21.17 -6.04 2.22
C ASN A 120 -19.81 -6.04 1.55
N TYR A 121 -18.74 -6.34 2.31
CA TYR A 121 -17.37 -6.36 1.80
C TYR A 121 -17.18 -7.39 0.68
N GLN A 122 -17.79 -8.57 0.78
CA GLN A 122 -17.78 -9.61 -0.25
C GLN A 122 -18.43 -9.14 -1.57
N ARG A 123 -19.50 -8.34 -1.50
CA ARG A 123 -20.10 -7.75 -2.69
C ARG A 123 -19.16 -6.77 -3.40
N LEU A 124 -18.50 -5.91 -2.63
CA LEU A 124 -17.49 -4.99 -3.16
C LEU A 124 -16.28 -5.74 -3.73
N THR A 125 -15.78 -6.72 -3.01
CA THR A 125 -14.66 -7.57 -3.46
C THR A 125 -15.00 -8.24 -4.78
N ARG A 126 -16.20 -8.83 -4.90
CA ARG A 126 -16.65 -9.47 -6.15
C ARG A 126 -16.80 -8.46 -7.30
N HIS A 127 -17.30 -7.25 -7.02
CA HIS A 127 -17.43 -6.19 -8.01
C HIS A 127 -16.06 -5.80 -8.59
N PHE A 128 -15.11 -5.45 -7.74
CA PHE A 128 -13.78 -5.05 -8.20
C PHE A 128 -12.94 -6.21 -8.75
N ALA A 129 -13.13 -7.42 -8.25
CA ALA A 129 -12.53 -8.63 -8.81
C ALA A 129 -13.01 -8.88 -10.24
N ALA A 130 -14.34 -8.71 -10.50
CA ALA A 130 -14.88 -8.80 -11.86
C ALA A 130 -14.36 -7.70 -12.78
N LEU A 131 -14.18 -6.49 -12.27
CA LEU A 131 -13.57 -5.39 -13.01
C LEU A 131 -12.10 -5.67 -13.33
N ALA A 132 -11.35 -6.25 -12.39
CA ALA A 132 -9.96 -6.67 -12.60
C ALA A 132 -9.85 -7.75 -13.70
N GLU A 133 -10.74 -8.73 -13.71
CA GLU A 133 -10.83 -9.75 -14.78
C GLU A 133 -11.14 -9.13 -16.13
N GLN A 134 -12.19 -8.31 -16.19
CA GLN A 134 -12.62 -7.64 -17.43
C GLN A 134 -11.52 -6.79 -18.04
N THR A 135 -10.72 -6.14 -17.23
CA THR A 135 -9.66 -5.22 -17.68
C THR A 135 -8.29 -5.88 -17.83
N GLY A 136 -8.18 -7.17 -17.47
CA GLY A 136 -6.92 -7.92 -17.57
C GLY A 136 -5.87 -7.47 -16.55
N CYS A 137 -6.29 -7.00 -15.37
CA CYS A 137 -5.34 -6.72 -14.29
C CYS A 137 -4.54 -7.98 -13.94
N GLU A 138 -3.22 -7.86 -13.85
CA GLU A 138 -2.35 -8.98 -13.52
C GLU A 138 -2.40 -9.36 -12.04
N ALA A 139 -2.78 -8.42 -11.15
CA ALA A 139 -2.99 -8.70 -9.74
C ALA A 139 -4.19 -7.92 -9.17
N TYR A 140 -4.85 -8.53 -8.20
CA TYR A 140 -5.96 -7.93 -7.44
C TYR A 140 -5.70 -8.07 -5.93
N CYS A 141 -5.80 -6.95 -5.21
CA CYS A 141 -5.65 -6.90 -3.77
C CYS A 141 -7.02 -6.81 -3.10
N MET A 142 -7.33 -7.78 -2.26
CA MET A 142 -8.62 -7.84 -1.57
C MET A 142 -8.70 -6.98 -0.31
N ASP A 143 -7.54 -6.60 0.25
CA ASP A 143 -7.45 -5.95 1.55
C ASP A 143 -6.32 -4.93 1.57
N SER A 144 -6.50 -3.89 2.41
CA SER A 144 -5.51 -2.88 2.67
C SER A 144 -5.53 -2.48 4.14
N GLU A 145 -4.64 -3.10 4.94
CA GLU A 145 -4.43 -2.78 6.36
C GLU A 145 -5.68 -2.93 7.25
N LEU A 146 -6.57 -3.86 6.95
CA LEU A 146 -7.74 -4.17 7.78
C LEU A 146 -7.36 -5.07 8.97
N ASN A 147 -6.42 -4.59 9.80
CA ASN A 147 -5.70 -5.39 10.78
C ASN A 147 -6.59 -6.09 11.82
N GLN A 148 -7.69 -5.45 12.25
CA GLN A 148 -8.61 -6.04 13.23
C GLN A 148 -9.47 -7.15 12.63
N THR A 149 -9.55 -7.23 11.30
CA THR A 149 -10.34 -8.27 10.62
C THR A 149 -9.57 -9.59 10.47
N VAL A 150 -8.26 -9.59 10.73
CA VAL A 150 -7.35 -10.72 10.43
C VAL A 150 -7.80 -12.03 11.08
N THR A 151 -8.40 -11.96 12.26
CA THR A 151 -8.88 -13.14 13.00
C THR A 151 -10.20 -13.72 12.49
N GLN A 152 -10.83 -13.09 11.50
CA GLN A 152 -12.12 -13.51 10.93
C GLN A 152 -11.93 -14.54 9.79
N ASP A 153 -11.28 -15.65 10.10
CA ASP A 153 -10.83 -16.67 9.13
C ASP A 153 -11.95 -17.14 8.19
N ALA A 154 -13.07 -17.62 8.73
CA ALA A 154 -14.18 -18.14 7.93
C ALA A 154 -14.79 -17.09 6.98
N HIS A 155 -14.84 -15.83 7.42
CA HIS A 155 -15.34 -14.73 6.60
C HIS A 155 -14.37 -14.39 5.47
N TRP A 156 -13.06 -14.39 5.74
CA TRP A 156 -12.05 -14.13 4.71
C TRP A 156 -11.99 -15.26 3.68
N ARG A 157 -12.06 -16.54 4.09
CA ARG A 157 -12.14 -17.67 3.14
C ARG A 157 -13.32 -17.51 2.19
N LYS A 158 -14.49 -17.15 2.72
CA LYS A 158 -15.65 -16.86 1.87
C LYS A 158 -15.43 -15.65 0.96
N THR A 159 -14.70 -14.64 1.40
CA THR A 159 -14.33 -13.48 0.56
C THR A 159 -13.40 -13.89 -0.58
N ILE A 160 -12.43 -14.76 -0.32
CA ILE A 160 -11.56 -15.36 -1.35
C ILE A 160 -12.39 -16.15 -2.37
N GLU A 161 -13.32 -17.00 -1.89
CA GLU A 161 -14.22 -17.74 -2.78
C GLU A 161 -15.04 -16.81 -3.69
N GLU A 162 -15.58 -15.72 -3.16
CA GLU A 162 -16.34 -14.76 -3.95
C GLU A 162 -15.47 -14.04 -5.00
N ALA A 163 -14.24 -13.69 -4.66
CA ALA A 163 -13.27 -13.13 -5.61
C ALA A 163 -12.94 -14.14 -6.72
N ARG A 164 -12.64 -15.40 -6.34
CA ARG A 164 -12.24 -16.47 -7.29
C ARG A 164 -13.37 -16.92 -8.24
N LYS A 165 -14.63 -16.65 -7.92
CA LYS A 165 -15.74 -16.88 -8.86
C LYS A 165 -15.66 -16.03 -10.11
N VAL A 166 -14.98 -14.89 -10.05
CA VAL A 166 -14.98 -13.88 -11.11
C VAL A 166 -13.60 -13.39 -11.52
N TYR A 167 -12.52 -13.73 -10.75
CA TYR A 167 -11.15 -13.34 -11.05
C TYR A 167 -10.20 -14.52 -10.96
N HIS A 168 -9.45 -14.76 -12.05
CA HIS A 168 -8.56 -15.91 -12.22
C HIS A 168 -7.08 -15.54 -12.18
N GLY A 169 -6.78 -14.24 -12.05
CA GLY A 169 -5.41 -13.73 -11.92
C GLY A 169 -4.83 -13.85 -10.51
N HIS A 170 -3.73 -13.15 -10.28
CA HIS A 170 -3.00 -13.18 -9.00
C HIS A 170 -3.75 -12.42 -7.90
N LEU A 171 -4.14 -13.16 -6.84
CA LEU A 171 -4.92 -12.64 -5.72
C LEU A 171 -4.02 -12.46 -4.49
N THR A 172 -4.11 -11.30 -3.83
CA THR A 172 -3.24 -10.94 -2.72
C THR A 172 -3.95 -10.03 -1.69
N CYS A 173 -3.29 -9.76 -0.58
CA CYS A 173 -3.67 -8.78 0.42
C CYS A 173 -2.46 -7.94 0.84
N VAL A 174 -2.69 -6.81 1.56
CA VAL A 174 -1.62 -6.00 2.17
C VAL A 174 -1.96 -5.71 3.62
N MET A 175 -1.08 -6.11 4.53
CA MET A 175 -1.26 -5.93 5.97
C MET A 175 -0.08 -5.22 6.63
N SER A 176 -0.35 -4.38 7.61
CA SER A 176 0.66 -3.70 8.42
C SER A 176 0.94 -4.40 9.75
N ALA A 177 0.01 -5.22 10.24
CA ALA A 177 0.11 -5.86 11.53
C ALA A 177 0.87 -7.20 11.49
N ILE A 178 2.18 -7.15 11.25
CA ILE A 178 3.05 -8.33 11.27
C ILE A 178 2.85 -9.14 12.56
N LYS A 179 2.77 -8.48 13.70
CA LYS A 179 2.58 -9.15 14.99
C LYS A 179 1.27 -9.94 15.02
N SER A 180 0.16 -9.36 14.59
CA SER A 180 -1.13 -10.07 14.55
C SER A 180 -1.08 -11.28 13.61
N VAL A 181 -0.40 -11.15 12.47
CA VAL A 181 -0.22 -12.27 11.54
C VAL A 181 0.74 -13.30 12.11
N LEU A 182 1.81 -12.90 12.81
CA LEU A 182 2.73 -13.82 13.48
C LEU A 182 2.09 -14.54 14.66
N ASP A 183 1.24 -13.87 15.43
CA ASP A 183 0.52 -14.47 16.56
C ASP A 183 -0.51 -15.51 16.07
N THR A 184 -1.05 -15.34 14.86
CA THR A 184 -1.90 -16.34 14.18
C THR A 184 -1.11 -17.39 13.41
N LYS A 185 0.20 -17.26 13.35
CA LYS A 185 1.12 -18.09 12.57
C LYS A 185 1.17 -19.55 13.00
N ASP A 186 0.97 -19.83 14.28
CA ASP A 186 0.91 -21.21 14.75
C ASP A 186 -0.27 -21.98 14.13
N ASN A 187 -1.19 -21.23 13.47
CA ASN A 187 -2.30 -21.76 12.69
C ASN A 187 -2.03 -21.77 11.16
N CYS A 188 -0.88 -21.28 10.67
CA CYS A 188 -0.45 -21.52 9.30
C CYS A 188 0.03 -22.98 9.15
N PRO A 189 -0.33 -23.73 8.11
CA PRO A 189 -0.82 -23.30 6.79
C PRO A 189 -2.34 -23.13 6.67
N ASP A 190 -3.10 -23.32 7.70
CA ASP A 190 -4.56 -23.41 7.61
C ASP A 190 -5.28 -22.05 7.72
N PHE A 191 -4.55 -20.94 7.85
CA PHE A 191 -5.13 -19.61 7.97
C PHE A 191 -5.48 -19.02 6.58
N TRP A 192 -6.55 -18.22 6.49
CA TRP A 192 -7.12 -17.75 5.22
C TRP A 192 -6.12 -17.10 4.26
N HIS A 193 -5.17 -16.30 4.76
CA HIS A 193 -4.20 -15.64 3.90
C HIS A 193 -3.24 -16.62 3.19
N CYS A 194 -3.14 -17.86 3.65
CA CYS A 194 -2.40 -18.92 2.96
C CYS A 194 -3.12 -19.44 1.71
N GLU A 195 -4.40 -19.08 1.48
CA GLU A 195 -5.13 -19.38 0.24
C GLU A 195 -4.86 -18.35 -0.87
N LEU A 196 -4.22 -17.23 -0.53
CA LEU A 196 -3.80 -16.24 -1.52
C LEU A 196 -2.55 -16.67 -2.27
N ASP A 197 -2.30 -16.07 -3.44
CA ASP A 197 -1.10 -16.36 -4.24
C ASP A 197 0.16 -15.71 -3.66
N SER A 198 0.02 -14.57 -2.99
CA SER A 198 1.09 -13.87 -2.29
C SER A 198 0.58 -13.04 -1.12
N PHE A 199 1.52 -12.54 -0.31
CA PHE A 199 1.23 -11.71 0.85
C PHE A 199 2.03 -10.40 0.79
N GLY A 200 1.32 -9.27 0.79
CA GLY A 200 1.90 -7.94 0.82
C GLY A 200 2.05 -7.42 2.25
N LEU A 201 3.17 -6.78 2.54
CA LEU A 201 3.42 -6.08 3.79
C LEU A 201 3.34 -4.57 3.56
N SER A 202 2.65 -3.85 4.43
CA SER A 202 2.81 -2.42 4.58
C SER A 202 4.05 -2.20 5.46
N ALA A 203 5.20 -2.01 4.82
CA ALA A 203 6.52 -2.08 5.45
C ALA A 203 7.22 -0.72 5.40
N TYR A 204 7.31 -0.08 6.56
CA TYR A 204 7.97 1.21 6.74
C TYR A 204 9.04 1.11 7.83
N PRO A 205 10.20 0.44 7.57
CA PRO A 205 11.29 0.39 8.53
C PRO A 205 11.73 1.81 8.92
N GLN A 206 11.86 2.09 10.22
CA GLN A 206 12.23 3.41 10.71
C GLN A 206 13.74 3.46 10.99
N VAL A 207 14.36 4.61 10.70
CA VAL A 207 15.75 4.89 11.07
C VAL A 207 15.77 5.31 12.54
N GLU A 208 15.99 4.34 13.43
CA GLU A 208 15.99 4.56 14.87
C GLU A 208 17.15 5.48 15.30
N ASN A 209 16.91 6.30 16.32
CA ASN A 209 17.89 7.24 16.84
C ASN A 209 18.47 8.13 15.73
N TYR A 210 17.58 8.73 14.93
CA TYR A 210 17.99 9.62 13.86
C TYR A 210 18.89 10.75 14.38
N PRO A 211 20.04 11.05 13.72
CA PRO A 211 20.92 12.10 14.19
C PRO A 211 20.25 13.49 14.06
N LEU A 212 20.31 14.28 15.15
CA LEU A 212 19.69 15.61 15.21
C LEU A 212 20.67 16.76 14.90
N ASP A 213 21.84 16.43 14.39
CA ASP A 213 22.92 17.38 14.06
C ASP A 213 22.84 17.93 12.62
N GLY A 214 21.77 17.61 11.88
CA GLY A 214 21.58 17.99 10.48
C GLY A 214 22.27 17.05 9.47
N HIS A 215 22.92 15.97 9.93
CA HIS A 215 23.47 14.95 9.06
C HIS A 215 22.36 14.12 8.38
N THR A 216 22.51 13.87 7.08
CA THR A 216 21.66 12.92 6.36
C THR A 216 22.30 11.54 6.45
N PRO A 217 21.63 10.53 7.06
CA PRO A 217 22.20 9.20 7.19
C PRO A 217 22.54 8.59 5.82
N THR A 218 23.74 8.04 5.73
CA THR A 218 24.16 7.24 4.57
C THR A 218 23.36 5.93 4.48
N VAL A 219 23.46 5.24 3.35
CA VAL A 219 22.79 3.93 3.14
C VAL A 219 23.19 2.93 4.23
N ASP A 220 24.47 2.84 4.59
CA ASP A 220 24.96 1.88 5.58
C ASP A 220 24.51 2.25 7.00
N GLU A 221 24.50 3.54 7.36
CA GLU A 221 23.93 4.02 8.62
C GLU A 221 22.42 3.75 8.71
N MET A 222 21.68 3.93 7.63
CA MET A 222 20.24 3.58 7.60
C MET A 222 20.03 2.08 7.82
N ILE A 223 20.80 1.22 7.16
CA ILE A 223 20.71 -0.23 7.34
C ILE A 223 20.93 -0.61 8.81
N GLU A 224 21.97 -0.06 9.43
CA GLU A 224 22.28 -0.30 10.85
C GLU A 224 21.14 0.18 11.76
N LYS A 225 20.68 1.41 11.55
CA LYS A 225 19.63 2.02 12.37
C LYS A 225 18.23 1.43 12.17
N MET A 226 17.97 0.84 11.02
CA MET A 226 16.73 0.10 10.73
C MET A 226 16.77 -1.36 11.18
N LYS A 227 17.85 -1.82 11.79
CA LYS A 227 18.09 -3.25 12.07
C LYS A 227 16.93 -3.92 12.82
N ILE A 228 16.36 -3.29 13.83
CA ILE A 228 15.23 -3.85 14.61
C ILE A 228 14.02 -4.13 13.72
N TRP A 229 13.72 -3.24 12.79
CA TRP A 229 12.63 -3.40 11.82
C TRP A 229 12.96 -4.45 10.77
N ASN A 230 14.19 -4.40 10.23
CA ASN A 230 14.65 -5.33 9.22
C ASN A 230 14.63 -6.77 9.73
N ASP A 231 15.13 -7.00 10.95
CA ASP A 231 15.14 -8.34 11.58
C ASP A 231 13.72 -8.91 11.73
N GLN A 232 12.74 -8.08 12.07
CA GLN A 232 11.34 -8.51 12.18
C GLN A 232 10.74 -8.89 10.81
N TYR A 233 10.95 -8.07 9.78
CA TYR A 233 10.43 -8.35 8.44
C TYR A 233 11.12 -9.57 7.82
N ILE A 234 12.43 -9.72 7.99
CA ILE A 234 13.19 -10.87 7.51
C ILE A 234 12.70 -12.15 8.21
N ALA A 235 12.61 -12.13 9.54
CA ALA A 235 12.11 -13.27 10.31
C ALA A 235 10.67 -13.66 9.94
N PHE A 236 9.84 -12.69 9.57
CA PHE A 236 8.52 -12.96 9.02
C PHE A 236 8.60 -13.65 7.66
N GLY A 237 9.33 -13.05 6.70
CA GLY A 237 9.40 -13.54 5.33
C GLY A 237 10.02 -14.93 5.21
N GLU A 238 11.03 -15.24 6.04
CA GLU A 238 11.67 -16.57 6.09
C GLU A 238 10.72 -17.66 6.59
N LYS A 239 9.76 -17.31 7.42
CA LYS A 239 8.82 -18.25 8.03
C LYS A 239 7.50 -18.34 7.28
N TYR A 240 7.16 -17.34 6.46
CA TYR A 240 5.91 -17.31 5.74
C TYR A 240 5.98 -18.21 4.50
N PRO A 241 5.00 -19.13 4.28
CA PRO A 241 5.10 -20.14 3.23
C PRO A 241 4.78 -19.63 1.81
N LYS A 242 4.47 -18.35 1.67
CA LYS A 242 4.09 -17.74 0.39
C LYS A 242 5.05 -16.66 -0.04
N ILE A 243 4.96 -16.25 -1.29
CA ILE A 243 5.67 -15.10 -1.84
C ILE A 243 5.26 -13.85 -1.05
N CYS A 244 6.27 -13.16 -0.53
CA CYS A 244 6.07 -11.89 0.16
C CYS A 244 6.70 -10.74 -0.61
N TYR A 245 6.07 -9.57 -0.51
CA TYR A 245 6.54 -8.33 -1.10
C TYR A 245 6.10 -7.15 -0.21
N PHE A 246 6.64 -5.96 -0.45
CA PHE A 246 6.15 -4.78 0.23
C PHE A 246 5.05 -4.11 -0.60
N GLY A 247 3.80 -4.32 -0.19
CA GLY A 247 2.62 -3.74 -0.83
C GLY A 247 2.52 -2.23 -0.61
N GLU A 248 3.18 -1.75 0.45
CA GLU A 248 3.49 -0.35 0.70
C GLU A 248 4.88 -0.23 1.31
N CYS A 249 5.71 0.67 0.77
CA CYS A 249 7.00 1.02 1.34
C CYS A 249 7.45 2.38 0.79
N GLY A 250 7.94 3.26 1.64
CA GLY A 250 8.40 4.56 1.20
C GLY A 250 8.74 5.52 2.33
N THR A 251 9.24 6.68 1.95
CA THR A 251 9.43 7.82 2.84
C THR A 251 9.26 9.12 2.06
N CYS A 252 8.96 10.20 2.75
CA CYS A 252 8.91 11.54 2.17
C CYS A 252 10.31 12.09 1.89
N SER A 253 10.38 13.26 1.23
CA SER A 253 11.65 13.93 0.88
C SER A 253 11.92 15.17 1.72
N TYR A 254 11.75 15.05 3.04
CA TYR A 254 12.18 16.05 4.01
C TYR A 254 13.13 15.44 5.03
N HIS A 255 13.92 16.27 5.66
CA HIS A 255 14.88 15.84 6.67
C HIS A 255 14.15 15.20 7.86
N TYR A 256 14.59 14.04 8.34
CA TYR A 256 13.94 13.15 9.31
C TYR A 256 12.72 12.36 8.80
N ALA A 257 12.44 12.34 7.51
CA ALA A 257 11.27 11.62 6.98
C ALA A 257 11.35 10.10 7.20
N SER A 258 12.56 9.54 7.21
CA SER A 258 12.79 8.12 7.46
C SER A 258 12.55 7.69 8.91
N ASN A 259 12.30 8.64 9.82
CA ASN A 259 11.72 8.43 11.15
C ASN A 259 10.76 9.56 11.54
N ALA A 260 9.73 9.75 10.74
CA ALA A 260 8.76 10.81 10.93
C ALA A 260 8.05 10.75 12.30
N TRP A 261 7.86 9.55 12.85
CA TRP A 261 7.25 9.35 14.16
C TRP A 261 8.13 9.93 15.28
N GLU A 262 9.42 9.61 15.29
CA GLU A 262 10.37 10.16 16.28
C GLU A 262 10.47 11.68 16.15
N ALA A 263 10.50 12.20 14.91
CA ALA A 263 10.50 13.65 14.65
C ALA A 263 9.27 14.35 15.24
N MET A 264 8.09 13.75 15.12
CA MET A 264 6.87 14.28 15.75
C MET A 264 6.93 14.20 17.28
N CYS A 265 7.36 13.07 17.84
CA CYS A 265 7.49 12.89 19.29
C CYS A 265 8.49 13.88 19.91
N LYS A 266 9.54 14.22 19.21
CA LYS A 266 10.55 15.21 19.61
C LYS A 266 10.13 16.66 19.34
N GLY A 267 8.95 16.88 18.77
CA GLY A 267 8.44 18.23 18.48
C GLY A 267 9.13 18.94 17.33
N LEU A 268 9.89 18.22 16.49
CA LEU A 268 10.59 18.77 15.34
C LEU A 268 9.65 19.14 14.19
N THR A 269 8.49 18.51 14.12
CA THR A 269 7.43 18.78 13.16
C THR A 269 6.06 18.61 13.80
N LYS A 270 5.06 19.35 13.28
CA LYS A 270 3.65 19.22 13.70
C LYS A 270 2.82 18.34 12.77
N GLY A 271 3.47 17.66 11.83
CA GLY A 271 2.81 16.81 10.83
C GLY A 271 3.84 16.32 9.82
N PHE A 272 3.38 15.85 8.66
CA PHE A 272 4.26 15.31 7.63
C PHE A 272 5.18 16.38 7.04
N GLY A 273 6.35 16.61 7.67
CA GLY A 273 7.43 17.47 7.19
C GLY A 273 7.20 18.98 7.30
N GLN A 274 6.16 19.42 8.02
CA GLN A 274 5.89 20.85 8.18
C GLN A 274 7.04 21.53 8.94
N GLY A 275 7.67 22.54 8.30
CA GLY A 275 8.80 23.26 8.87
C GLY A 275 10.18 22.59 8.67
N LEU A 276 10.22 21.36 8.21
CA LEU A 276 11.50 20.66 7.94
C LEU A 276 12.01 20.94 6.53
N PRO A 277 13.35 21.02 6.33
CA PRO A 277 13.93 21.28 5.02
C PRO A 277 13.72 20.11 4.05
N PHE A 278 13.71 20.42 2.75
CA PHE A 278 13.73 19.41 1.69
C PHE A 278 15.01 18.57 1.76
N ASN A 279 14.88 17.26 1.62
CA ASN A 279 15.99 16.32 1.62
C ASN A 279 15.71 15.11 0.72
N ALA A 280 16.00 15.26 -0.58
CA ALA A 280 15.83 14.18 -1.55
C ALA A 280 16.89 13.09 -1.43
N GLU A 281 18.03 13.39 -0.83
CA GLU A 281 19.10 12.41 -0.57
C GLU A 281 18.65 11.38 0.47
N GLU A 282 18.01 11.81 1.55
CA GLU A 282 17.46 10.92 2.56
C GLU A 282 16.47 9.91 1.96
N GLN A 283 15.56 10.38 1.08
CA GLN A 283 14.62 9.51 0.39
C GLN A 283 15.34 8.49 -0.51
N ALA A 284 16.39 8.90 -1.22
CA ALA A 284 17.18 8.04 -2.08
C ALA A 284 17.99 7.00 -1.29
N ASN A 285 18.60 7.42 -0.17
CA ASN A 285 19.34 6.54 0.72
C ASN A 285 18.43 5.50 1.38
N TYR A 286 17.23 5.91 1.79
CA TYR A 286 16.21 5.01 2.33
C TYR A 286 15.82 3.93 1.31
N LEU A 287 15.47 4.30 0.07
CA LEU A 287 15.16 3.34 -0.98
C LEU A 287 16.34 2.40 -1.24
N SER A 288 17.57 2.95 -1.31
CA SER A 288 18.78 2.15 -1.53
C SER A 288 19.01 1.14 -0.41
N ALA A 289 18.79 1.54 0.86
CA ALA A 289 18.90 0.66 2.01
C ALA A 289 17.87 -0.49 1.95
N ILE A 290 16.60 -0.19 1.64
CA ILE A 290 15.56 -1.21 1.44
C ILE A 290 15.96 -2.21 0.36
N LEU A 291 16.38 -1.73 -0.82
CA LEU A 291 16.77 -2.60 -1.92
C LEU A 291 17.99 -3.46 -1.60
N LYS A 292 18.96 -2.91 -0.86
CA LYS A 292 20.17 -3.63 -0.46
C LYS A 292 19.89 -4.74 0.56
N VAL A 293 19.03 -4.46 1.55
CA VAL A 293 18.67 -5.43 2.61
C VAL A 293 17.78 -6.54 2.06
N TYR A 294 16.65 -6.17 1.49
CA TYR A 294 15.63 -7.15 1.12
C TYR A 294 15.92 -7.81 -0.22
N GLY A 295 16.59 -7.13 -1.15
CA GLY A 295 17.04 -7.72 -2.41
C GLY A 295 18.05 -8.86 -2.25
N ALA A 296 18.66 -9.00 -1.08
CA ALA A 296 19.55 -10.11 -0.73
C ALA A 296 18.80 -11.34 -0.14
N THR A 297 17.47 -11.26 0.04
CA THR A 297 16.67 -12.37 0.61
C THR A 297 15.95 -13.15 -0.49
N ASP A 298 15.75 -14.44 -0.28
CA ASP A 298 15.10 -15.32 -1.27
C ASP A 298 13.58 -15.19 -1.32
N TRP A 299 12.96 -14.69 -0.25
CA TRP A 299 11.51 -14.59 -0.11
C TRP A 299 10.92 -13.29 -0.67
N TRP A 300 11.70 -12.20 -0.71
CA TRP A 300 11.21 -10.89 -1.11
C TRP A 300 11.06 -10.78 -2.62
N ARG A 301 9.92 -10.25 -3.05
CA ARG A 301 9.58 -10.12 -4.46
C ARG A 301 9.27 -8.67 -4.87
N GLY A 302 9.99 -7.73 -4.29
CA GLY A 302 9.89 -6.32 -4.69
C GLY A 302 8.93 -5.49 -3.83
N LEU A 303 8.61 -4.30 -4.31
CA LEU A 303 7.78 -3.34 -3.59
C LEU A 303 6.89 -2.51 -4.52
N PHE A 304 5.85 -1.95 -3.92
CA PHE A 304 5.14 -0.79 -4.44
C PHE A 304 5.54 0.43 -3.62
N TRP A 305 6.19 1.40 -4.29
CA TRP A 305 6.56 2.65 -3.63
C TRP A 305 5.31 3.42 -3.22
N TRP A 306 5.18 3.74 -1.98
CA TRP A 306 4.18 4.62 -1.42
C TRP A 306 4.72 6.03 -1.32
N LYS A 307 4.22 6.98 -2.12
CA LYS A 307 3.29 6.84 -3.23
C LYS A 307 3.64 7.82 -4.35
N TRP A 308 3.03 7.67 -5.51
CA TRP A 308 3.11 8.66 -6.56
C TRP A 308 2.20 9.84 -6.25
N ASP A 309 2.65 11.08 -6.51
CA ASP A 309 1.81 12.27 -6.37
C ASP A 309 0.86 12.39 -7.58
N GLU A 310 -0.41 12.49 -7.31
CA GLU A 310 -1.47 12.61 -8.29
C GLU A 310 -1.46 13.99 -8.99
N GLN A 311 -0.81 14.99 -8.39
CA GLN A 311 -0.90 16.39 -8.79
C GLN A 311 0.46 17.01 -9.14
N LEU A 312 1.37 16.27 -9.77
CA LEU A 312 2.68 16.78 -10.18
C LEU A 312 2.63 17.95 -11.20
N ASP A 313 1.47 18.15 -11.83
CA ASP A 313 1.29 19.27 -12.78
C ASP A 313 0.91 20.59 -12.08
N ARG A 314 0.69 20.60 -10.76
CA ARG A 314 0.39 21.85 -10.04
C ARG A 314 1.56 22.84 -10.13
N PRO A 315 1.29 24.15 -10.22
CA PRO A 315 2.32 25.17 -10.40
C PRO A 315 3.43 25.12 -9.34
N SER A 316 3.05 24.92 -8.08
CA SER A 316 4.01 24.83 -6.97
C SER A 316 5.05 23.74 -7.12
N PHE A 317 4.69 22.58 -7.69
CA PHE A 317 5.64 21.51 -7.96
C PHE A 317 6.47 21.79 -9.21
N ARG A 318 5.84 22.27 -10.29
CA ARG A 318 6.51 22.59 -11.54
C ARG A 318 7.55 23.69 -11.38
N ASP A 319 7.23 24.72 -10.61
CA ASP A 319 8.06 25.91 -10.46
C ASP A 319 9.15 25.73 -9.38
N ASP A 320 8.89 24.90 -8.37
CA ASP A 320 9.84 24.51 -7.32
C ASP A 320 9.65 23.03 -6.90
N PRO A 321 10.30 22.08 -7.59
CA PRO A 321 10.24 20.66 -7.20
C PRO A 321 10.76 20.40 -5.77
N ALA A 322 11.68 21.25 -5.26
CA ALA A 322 12.15 21.18 -3.89
C ALA A 322 11.08 21.60 -2.86
N GLY A 323 10.05 22.33 -3.30
CA GLY A 323 8.87 22.59 -2.48
C GLY A 323 8.00 21.36 -2.24
N ASN A 324 8.11 20.33 -3.08
CA ASN A 324 7.40 19.07 -2.90
C ASN A 324 8.18 18.11 -2.00
N LYS A 325 7.82 18.10 -0.72
CA LYS A 325 8.46 17.28 0.31
C LYS A 325 7.74 15.95 0.56
N ASP A 326 6.75 15.59 -0.26
CA ASP A 326 5.97 14.37 -0.08
C ASP A 326 6.66 13.10 -0.62
N TRP A 327 5.88 12.03 -0.71
CA TRP A 327 6.32 10.67 -1.02
C TRP A 327 6.84 10.47 -2.43
N THR A 328 6.42 11.29 -3.43
CA THR A 328 6.78 11.04 -4.82
C THR A 328 8.29 11.08 -5.03
N ILE A 329 8.77 10.15 -5.87
CA ILE A 329 10.19 10.10 -6.26
C ILE A 329 10.46 10.84 -7.58
N TYR A 330 9.43 11.19 -8.34
CA TYR A 330 9.59 11.85 -9.64
C TYR A 330 10.36 13.17 -9.51
N GLY A 331 11.37 13.35 -10.34
CA GLY A 331 12.21 14.55 -10.34
C GLY A 331 13.20 14.66 -9.16
N LYS A 332 13.30 13.61 -8.33
CA LYS A 332 14.16 13.55 -7.14
C LYS A 332 15.27 12.49 -7.29
N ALA A 333 16.25 12.49 -6.38
CA ALA A 333 17.36 11.54 -6.40
C ALA A 333 16.91 10.08 -6.36
N ALA A 334 15.85 9.77 -5.60
CA ALA A 334 15.29 8.44 -5.50
C ALA A 334 14.76 7.87 -6.84
N ALA A 335 14.36 8.74 -7.80
CA ALA A 335 13.95 8.27 -9.13
C ALA A 335 15.08 7.60 -9.89
N LYS A 336 16.34 8.05 -9.70
CA LYS A 336 17.50 7.40 -10.29
C LYS A 336 17.71 6.02 -9.67
N VAL A 337 17.68 5.92 -8.35
CA VAL A 337 17.81 4.64 -7.63
C VAL A 337 16.73 3.67 -8.09
N PHE A 338 15.48 4.12 -8.19
CA PHE A 338 14.35 3.30 -8.63
C PHE A 338 14.53 2.82 -10.08
N ARG A 339 15.00 3.67 -10.99
CA ARG A 339 15.25 3.32 -12.40
C ARG A 339 16.34 2.27 -12.53
N GLU A 340 17.44 2.43 -11.78
CA GLU A 340 18.60 1.53 -11.80
C GLU A 340 18.34 0.19 -11.10
N TRP A 341 17.32 0.13 -10.24
CA TRP A 341 16.89 -1.11 -9.61
C TRP A 341 16.42 -2.12 -10.66
N ARG A 342 17.07 -3.28 -10.67
CA ARG A 342 16.79 -4.33 -11.66
C ARG A 342 15.82 -5.36 -11.09
N ASN A 343 14.87 -5.75 -11.92
CA ASN A 343 14.02 -6.89 -11.67
C ASN A 343 14.82 -8.17 -12.02
N PRO A 344 15.08 -9.07 -11.04
CA PRO A 344 15.86 -10.28 -11.29
C PRO A 344 15.19 -11.26 -12.26
N GLU A 345 13.88 -11.14 -12.50
CA GLU A 345 13.17 -11.99 -13.45
C GLU A 345 13.31 -11.49 -14.92
N THR A 346 13.85 -10.29 -15.14
CA THR A 346 14.04 -9.71 -16.50
C THR A 346 15.50 -9.63 -16.93
N THR A 347 16.41 -10.10 -16.09
CA THR A 347 17.84 -10.26 -16.38
C THR A 347 18.13 -11.72 -16.64
#